data_09c70868726e38c67027008f79c36f3b
#
_entry.id   09c70868726e38c67027008f79c36f3b
#
_cell.length_a   1.000
_cell.length_b   1.000
_cell.length_c   1.000
_cell.angle_alpha   90.00
_cell.angle_beta   90.00
_cell.angle_gamma   90.00
#
_symmetry.space_group_name_H-M   'P 1'
#
loop_
_entity.id
_entity.type
_entity.pdbx_description
1 polymer ?
#
loop_
_entity_poly.entity_id
_entity_poly.type
_entity_poly.pdbx_seq_one_letter_code
_entity_poly.pdbx_strand_id
1 'polypeptide(L)'
;IANALLIKLMEMGGRPVTLLDGDIVRKNLSSELGFSKEHRNLNIRRIGYVASEITKNRGIAICAPIAPYTNTRQAVREEIEGFGAFIEVHVATSIEECERRDRKGLYKLARAGKIKEFTGISDPYEIPLDPEVRLETQNVEVDNCAHQVLLKLESLGLIGA
;
A
#
# COMPACT_ATOMS: atom_id res chain seq x y z
N ILE A 1 5.49 2.11 8.07
CA ILE A 1 4.63 0.96 8.45
C ILE A 1 5.07 -0.27 7.67
N ALA A 2 5.09 -0.26 6.32
CA ALA A 2 5.41 -1.44 5.51
C ALA A 2 6.77 -2.07 5.85
N ASN A 3 7.83 -1.27 6.05
CA ASN A 3 9.14 -1.77 6.47
C ASN A 3 9.11 -2.40 7.88
N ALA A 4 8.39 -1.80 8.83
CA ALA A 4 8.25 -2.39 10.17
C ALA A 4 7.49 -3.72 10.11
N LEU A 5 6.43 -3.79 9.32
CA LEU A 5 5.68 -5.03 9.09
C LEU A 5 6.55 -6.11 8.43
N LEU A 6 7.36 -5.73 7.44
CA LEU A 6 8.32 -6.64 6.77
C LEU A 6 9.26 -7.28 7.78
N ILE A 7 9.89 -6.48 8.64
CA ILE A 7 10.84 -6.99 9.65
C ILE A 7 10.14 -7.97 10.59
N LYS A 8 8.99 -7.60 11.13
CA LYS A 8 8.21 -8.45 12.06
C LYS A 8 7.82 -9.79 11.41
N LEU A 9 7.32 -9.77 10.18
CA LEU A 9 6.95 -11.00 9.46
C LEU A 9 8.16 -11.87 9.12
N MET A 10 9.30 -11.26 8.80
CA MET A 10 10.55 -12.00 8.58
C MET A 10 11.07 -12.65 9.86
N GLU A 11 10.98 -11.96 11.00
CA GLU A 11 11.37 -12.50 12.32
C GLU A 11 10.49 -13.66 12.76
N MET A 12 9.19 -13.64 12.44
CA MET A 12 8.28 -14.75 12.69
C MET A 12 8.65 -16.01 11.86
N GLY A 13 9.23 -15.82 10.68
CA GLY A 13 9.62 -16.92 9.81
C GLY A 13 8.43 -17.63 9.14
N GLY A 14 8.68 -18.83 8.63
CA GLY A 14 7.66 -19.71 8.06
C GLY A 14 7.30 -19.45 6.61
N ARG A 15 7.29 -18.20 6.15
CA ARG A 15 6.94 -17.83 4.76
C ARG A 15 7.87 -16.75 4.22
N PRO A 16 8.25 -16.79 2.93
CA PRO A 16 8.99 -15.71 2.31
C PRO A 16 8.13 -14.44 2.26
N VAL A 17 8.74 -13.29 2.55
CA VAL A 17 8.07 -11.98 2.56
C VAL A 17 8.75 -11.06 1.56
N THR A 18 7.97 -10.42 0.71
CA THR A 18 8.46 -9.45 -0.29
C THR A 18 7.76 -8.11 -0.11
N LEU A 19 8.54 -7.04 0.00
CA LEU A 19 8.02 -5.67 0.00
C LEU A 19 8.05 -5.10 -1.41
N LEU A 20 6.89 -4.74 -1.93
CA LEU A 20 6.70 -4.02 -3.19
C LEU A 20 6.46 -2.53 -2.87
N ASP A 21 7.55 -1.82 -2.58
CA ASP A 21 7.54 -0.38 -2.31
C ASP A 21 7.23 0.41 -3.58
N GLY A 22 6.36 1.41 -3.48
CA GLY A 22 5.88 2.16 -4.64
C GLY A 22 6.98 2.90 -5.41
N ASP A 23 7.98 3.47 -4.72
CA ASP A 23 9.09 4.17 -5.37
C ASP A 23 10.05 3.18 -6.05
N ILE A 24 10.31 2.03 -5.42
CA ILE A 24 11.17 0.97 -5.97
C ILE A 24 10.51 0.31 -7.19
N VAL A 25 9.22 0.02 -7.10
CA VAL A 25 8.46 -0.55 -8.23
C VAL A 25 8.45 0.42 -9.41
N ARG A 26 8.23 1.71 -9.18
CA ARG A 26 8.27 2.70 -10.27
C ARG A 26 9.62 2.75 -10.93
N LYS A 27 10.71 2.66 -10.18
CA LYS A 27 12.06 2.68 -10.75
C LYS A 27 12.38 1.44 -11.58
N ASN A 28 11.95 0.25 -11.14
CA ASN A 28 12.41 -1.02 -11.71
C ASN A 28 11.40 -1.68 -12.66
N LEU A 29 10.10 -1.46 -12.45
CA LEU A 29 9.02 -2.13 -13.19
C LEU A 29 8.16 -1.16 -14.02
N SER A 30 8.09 0.10 -13.64
CA SER A 30 7.18 1.08 -14.21
C SER A 30 7.84 2.44 -14.46
N SER A 31 9.13 2.44 -14.83
CA SER A 31 9.92 3.66 -14.99
C SER A 31 9.44 4.56 -16.16
N GLU A 32 8.77 3.97 -17.15
CA GLU A 32 8.19 4.67 -18.29
C GLU A 32 6.84 5.34 -17.97
N LEU A 33 6.20 5.00 -16.83
CA LEU A 33 4.88 5.50 -16.50
C LEU A 33 4.94 6.88 -15.82
N GLY A 34 4.06 7.78 -16.25
CA GLY A 34 3.78 9.03 -15.58
C GLY A 34 2.77 8.90 -14.43
N PHE A 35 2.04 10.00 -14.15
CA PHE A 35 1.11 10.09 -13.02
C PHE A 35 -0.35 10.29 -13.44
N SER A 36 -0.68 10.15 -14.73
CA SER A 36 -2.07 10.12 -15.19
C SER A 36 -2.84 8.99 -14.51
N LYS A 37 -4.16 9.09 -14.49
CA LYS A 37 -5.03 8.04 -13.93
C LYS A 37 -4.75 6.68 -14.57
N GLU A 38 -4.59 6.64 -15.89
CA GLU A 38 -4.30 5.42 -16.65
C GLU A 38 -2.96 4.81 -16.23
N HIS A 39 -1.91 5.63 -16.11
CA HIS A 39 -0.59 5.19 -15.71
C HIS A 39 -0.55 4.73 -14.24
N ARG A 40 -1.28 5.39 -13.35
CA ARG A 40 -1.43 4.94 -11.96
C ARG A 40 -2.12 3.58 -11.90
N ASN A 41 -3.24 3.41 -12.62
CA ASN A 41 -3.96 2.15 -12.67
C ASN A 41 -3.10 1.03 -13.25
N LEU A 42 -2.35 1.29 -14.32
CA LEU A 42 -1.44 0.31 -14.89
C LEU A 42 -0.34 -0.10 -13.92
N ASN A 43 0.23 0.87 -13.20
CA ASN A 43 1.25 0.58 -12.17
C ASN A 43 0.68 -0.32 -11.06
N ILE A 44 -0.54 -0.05 -10.57
CA ILE A 44 -1.17 -0.88 -9.54
C ILE A 44 -1.48 -2.28 -10.05
N ARG A 45 -1.93 -2.44 -11.29
CA ARG A 45 -2.15 -3.77 -11.90
C ARG A 45 -0.85 -4.57 -12.04
N ARG A 46 0.26 -3.92 -12.42
CA ARG A 46 1.58 -4.58 -12.47
C ARG A 46 2.03 -5.05 -11.08
N ILE A 47 1.85 -4.22 -10.05
CA ILE A 47 2.12 -4.60 -8.66
C ILE A 47 1.23 -5.78 -8.25
N GLY A 48 -0.05 -5.73 -8.58
CA GLY A 48 -1.02 -6.81 -8.31
C GLY A 48 -0.60 -8.13 -8.96
N TYR A 49 -0.19 -8.09 -10.21
CA TYR A 49 0.32 -9.28 -10.90
C TYR A 49 1.56 -9.88 -10.19
N VAL A 50 2.54 -9.06 -9.84
CA VAL A 50 3.73 -9.55 -9.10
C VAL A 50 3.31 -10.11 -7.74
N ALA A 51 2.40 -9.45 -7.02
CA ALA A 51 1.87 -9.93 -5.75
C ALA A 51 1.12 -11.27 -5.91
N SER A 52 0.36 -11.46 -7.00
CA SER A 52 -0.34 -12.72 -7.28
C SER A 52 0.65 -13.87 -7.49
N GLU A 53 1.76 -13.64 -8.21
CA GLU A 53 2.80 -14.66 -8.39
C GLU A 53 3.49 -15.03 -7.06
N ILE A 54 3.74 -14.05 -6.20
CA ILE A 54 4.27 -14.29 -4.85
C ILE A 54 3.28 -15.13 -4.02
N THR A 55 1.98 -14.80 -4.07
CA THR A 55 0.92 -15.52 -3.36
C THR A 55 0.77 -16.96 -3.84
N LYS A 56 0.79 -17.20 -5.14
CA LYS A 56 0.80 -18.56 -5.73
C LYS A 56 1.93 -19.43 -5.17
N ASN A 57 3.06 -18.83 -4.88
CA ASN A 57 4.23 -19.49 -4.31
C ASN A 57 4.26 -19.48 -2.77
N ARG A 58 3.10 -19.26 -2.12
CA ARG A 58 2.92 -19.21 -0.66
C ARG A 58 3.70 -18.11 0.05
N GLY A 59 4.20 -17.11 -0.69
CA GLY A 59 4.84 -15.93 -0.13
C GLY A 59 3.83 -14.92 0.41
N ILE A 60 4.34 -13.94 1.13
CA ILE A 60 3.60 -12.76 1.57
C ILE A 60 4.10 -11.56 0.76
N ALA A 61 3.22 -10.90 0.05
CA ALA A 61 3.52 -9.64 -0.64
C ALA A 61 2.98 -8.47 0.19
N ILE A 62 3.86 -7.56 0.61
CA ILE A 62 3.48 -6.28 1.21
C ILE A 62 3.54 -5.24 0.09
N CYS A 63 2.39 -4.75 -0.36
CA CYS A 63 2.31 -3.75 -1.41
C CYS A 63 2.10 -2.37 -0.78
N ALA A 64 2.98 -1.42 -1.07
CA ALA A 64 2.95 -0.08 -0.47
C ALA A 64 2.88 1.08 -1.50
N PRO A 65 2.05 0.99 -2.56
CA PRO A 65 1.70 2.12 -3.40
C PRO A 65 0.54 2.91 -2.79
N ILE A 66 0.26 4.10 -3.31
CA ILE A 66 -0.91 4.89 -2.90
C ILE A 66 -2.23 4.22 -3.30
N ALA A 67 -2.32 3.65 -4.51
CA ALA A 67 -3.50 2.98 -5.05
C ALA A 67 -4.82 3.77 -4.86
N PRO A 68 -4.97 4.95 -5.48
CA PRO A 68 -6.03 5.90 -5.11
C PRO A 68 -7.43 5.52 -5.60
N TYR A 69 -7.58 4.58 -6.53
CA TYR A 69 -8.86 4.29 -7.18
C TYR A 69 -9.44 2.95 -6.77
N THR A 70 -10.68 2.95 -6.31
CA THR A 70 -11.42 1.77 -5.80
C THR A 70 -11.50 0.64 -6.81
N ASN A 71 -11.86 0.95 -8.06
CA ASN A 71 -11.98 -0.08 -9.10
C ASN A 71 -10.67 -0.84 -9.35
N THR A 72 -9.53 -0.15 -9.27
CA THR A 72 -8.24 -0.80 -9.47
C THR A 72 -7.85 -1.65 -8.27
N ARG A 73 -8.10 -1.19 -7.04
CA ARG A 73 -7.89 -2.00 -5.84
C ARG A 73 -8.75 -3.25 -5.86
N GLN A 74 -10.03 -3.11 -6.24
CA GLN A 74 -10.95 -4.23 -6.35
C GLN A 74 -10.51 -5.25 -7.40
N ALA A 75 -10.07 -4.81 -8.57
CA ALA A 75 -9.57 -5.72 -9.62
C ALA A 75 -8.35 -6.52 -9.17
N VAL A 76 -7.43 -5.89 -8.41
CA VAL A 76 -6.26 -6.59 -7.83
C VAL A 76 -6.69 -7.55 -6.72
N ARG A 77 -7.67 -7.17 -5.89
CA ARG A 77 -8.24 -8.07 -4.87
C ARG A 77 -8.79 -9.35 -5.52
N GLU A 78 -9.64 -9.21 -6.53
CA GLU A 78 -10.27 -10.34 -7.23
C GLU A 78 -9.23 -11.27 -7.84
N GLU A 79 -8.16 -10.73 -8.42
CA GLU A 79 -7.06 -11.51 -8.96
C GLU A 79 -6.34 -12.32 -7.88
N ILE A 80 -6.01 -11.70 -6.74
CA ILE A 80 -5.23 -12.32 -5.66
C ILE A 80 -6.07 -13.34 -4.87
N GLU A 81 -7.35 -13.05 -4.63
CA GLU A 81 -8.25 -13.95 -3.88
C GLU A 81 -8.47 -15.29 -4.58
N GLY A 82 -8.17 -15.41 -5.87
CA GLY A 82 -8.08 -16.69 -6.56
C GLY A 82 -6.93 -17.59 -6.11
N PHE A 83 -5.95 -17.06 -5.38
CA PHE A 83 -4.73 -17.79 -4.97
C PHE A 83 -4.46 -17.76 -3.47
N GLY A 84 -5.04 -16.82 -2.74
CA GLY A 84 -4.83 -16.63 -1.30
C GLY A 84 -5.66 -15.49 -0.74
N ALA A 85 -5.28 -14.99 0.44
CA ALA A 85 -5.96 -13.86 1.07
C ALA A 85 -5.46 -12.52 0.54
N PHE A 86 -6.38 -11.57 0.45
CA PHE A 86 -6.07 -10.16 0.22
C PHE A 86 -6.48 -9.34 1.44
N ILE A 87 -5.58 -8.50 1.94
CA ILE A 87 -5.83 -7.65 3.11
C ILE A 87 -5.61 -6.20 2.70
N GLU A 88 -6.69 -5.43 2.66
CA GLU A 88 -6.63 -3.99 2.40
C GLU A 88 -6.34 -3.25 3.70
N VAL A 89 -5.21 -2.53 3.71
CA VAL A 89 -4.82 -1.69 4.85
C VAL A 89 -4.97 -0.23 4.46
N HIS A 90 -5.99 0.43 5.00
CA HIS A 90 -6.18 1.86 4.81
C HIS A 90 -5.35 2.65 5.83
N VAL A 91 -4.28 3.27 5.36
CA VAL A 91 -3.51 4.23 6.16
C VAL A 91 -4.24 5.57 6.14
N ALA A 92 -5.10 5.78 7.15
CA ALA A 92 -6.09 6.86 7.22
C ALA A 92 -5.55 8.18 7.80
N THR A 93 -4.28 8.50 7.52
CA THR A 93 -3.69 9.79 7.90
C THR A 93 -4.39 10.92 7.17
N SER A 94 -4.83 11.95 7.88
CA SER A 94 -5.47 13.11 7.26
C SER A 94 -4.52 13.84 6.30
N ILE A 95 -5.09 14.54 5.31
CA ILE A 95 -4.28 15.27 4.33
C ILE A 95 -3.48 16.39 5.01
N GLU A 96 -4.05 17.05 6.01
CA GLU A 96 -3.41 18.10 6.80
C GLU A 96 -2.16 17.56 7.52
N GLU A 97 -2.27 16.37 8.09
CA GLU A 97 -1.14 15.72 8.74
C GLU A 97 -0.08 15.25 7.73
N CYS A 98 -0.50 14.75 6.57
CA CYS A 98 0.42 14.42 5.47
C CYS A 98 1.18 15.66 5.00
N GLU A 99 0.49 16.79 4.82
CA GLU A 99 1.10 18.07 4.46
C GLU A 99 2.05 18.60 5.54
N ARG A 100 1.67 18.45 6.82
CA ARG A 100 2.54 18.84 7.94
C ARG A 100 3.84 18.04 7.96
N ARG A 101 3.76 16.73 7.68
CA ARG A 101 4.94 15.83 7.63
C ARG A 101 5.81 16.09 6.42
N ASP A 102 5.22 16.24 5.28
CA ASP A 102 5.80 16.49 3.94
C ASP A 102 7.28 16.08 3.76
N ARG A 103 7.59 14.85 4.09
CA ARG A 103 8.97 14.33 4.18
C ARG A 103 9.82 14.54 2.93
N LYS A 104 9.18 14.54 1.76
CA LYS A 104 9.82 14.72 0.45
C LYS A 104 9.63 16.13 -0.13
N GLY A 105 8.91 17.03 0.57
CA GLY A 105 8.56 18.36 0.09
C GLY A 105 7.59 18.38 -1.09
N LEU A 106 6.93 17.26 -1.38
CA LEU A 106 6.06 17.12 -2.55
C LEU A 106 4.72 17.83 -2.38
N TYR A 107 4.16 17.84 -1.17
CA TYR A 107 2.91 18.55 -0.89
C TYR A 107 3.09 20.06 -1.07
N LYS A 108 4.19 20.62 -0.59
CA LYS A 108 4.54 22.03 -0.80
C LYS A 108 4.64 22.37 -2.29
N LEU A 109 5.25 21.52 -3.08
CA LEU A 109 5.36 21.71 -4.53
C LEU A 109 4.01 21.58 -5.23
N ALA A 110 3.17 20.64 -4.81
CA ALA A 110 1.82 20.47 -5.36
C ALA A 110 0.92 21.67 -5.04
N ARG A 111 0.94 22.18 -3.81
CA ARG A 111 0.21 23.42 -3.43
C ARG A 111 0.68 24.65 -4.20
N ALA A 112 1.97 24.72 -4.52
CA ALA A 112 2.53 25.79 -5.36
C ALA A 112 2.24 25.60 -6.87
N GLY A 113 1.48 24.57 -7.27
CA GLY A 113 1.14 24.29 -8.67
C GLY A 113 2.32 23.77 -9.51
N LYS A 114 3.44 23.44 -8.88
CA LYS A 114 4.65 22.92 -9.56
C LYS A 114 4.56 21.43 -9.90
N ILE A 115 3.71 20.68 -9.19
CA ILE A 115 3.39 19.29 -9.48
C ILE A 115 1.90 19.21 -9.80
N LYS A 116 1.58 18.68 -10.96
CA LYS A 116 0.22 18.38 -11.41
C LYS A 116 -0.15 16.95 -11.06
N GLU A 117 -1.45 16.63 -11.12
CA GLU A 117 -1.95 15.25 -10.91
C GLU A 117 -1.44 14.65 -9.57
N PHE A 118 -1.55 15.42 -8.48
CA PHE A 118 -1.09 15.00 -7.16
C PHE A 118 -2.26 14.47 -6.33
N THR A 119 -2.19 13.19 -5.95
CA THR A 119 -3.25 12.52 -5.16
C THR A 119 -3.52 13.22 -3.84
N GLY A 120 -4.78 13.56 -3.60
CA GLY A 120 -5.24 14.26 -2.40
C GLY A 120 -5.14 15.79 -2.48
N ILE A 121 -4.56 16.36 -3.53
CA ILE A 121 -4.49 17.82 -3.77
C ILE A 121 -5.25 18.19 -5.04
N SER A 122 -4.74 17.79 -6.20
CA SER A 122 -5.36 18.04 -7.51
C SER A 122 -6.11 16.83 -8.07
N ASP A 123 -5.75 15.63 -7.63
CA ASP A 123 -6.40 14.37 -8.00
C ASP A 123 -7.07 13.72 -6.79
N PRO A 124 -8.18 12.98 -7.00
CA PRO A 124 -8.91 12.35 -5.91
C PRO A 124 -8.14 11.17 -5.31
N TYR A 125 -8.41 10.93 -4.04
CA TYR A 125 -8.17 9.66 -3.37
C TYR A 125 -9.51 9.07 -2.94
N GLU A 126 -9.87 7.93 -3.50
CA GLU A 126 -11.11 7.22 -3.17
C GLU A 126 -10.89 6.38 -1.91
N ILE A 127 -11.47 6.82 -0.80
CA ILE A 127 -11.32 6.18 0.51
C ILE A 127 -11.88 4.76 0.47
N PRO A 128 -11.14 3.74 0.92
CA PRO A 128 -11.67 2.39 1.08
C PRO A 128 -12.89 2.37 1.99
N LEU A 129 -13.96 1.70 1.55
CA LEU A 129 -15.22 1.66 2.30
C LEU A 129 -15.19 0.61 3.42
N ASP A 130 -14.58 -0.54 3.16
CA ASP A 130 -14.53 -1.66 4.10
C ASP A 130 -13.14 -2.35 4.06
N PRO A 131 -12.08 -1.64 4.48
CA PRO A 131 -10.75 -2.24 4.55
C PRO A 131 -10.66 -3.20 5.74
N GLU A 132 -9.90 -4.28 5.60
CA GLU A 132 -9.66 -5.22 6.70
C GLU A 132 -8.96 -4.58 7.89
N VAL A 133 -8.14 -3.55 7.62
CA VAL A 133 -7.46 -2.76 8.66
C VAL A 133 -7.52 -1.28 8.31
N ARG A 134 -7.94 -0.45 9.28
CA ARG A 134 -7.86 1.00 9.19
C ARG A 134 -6.90 1.54 10.26
N LEU A 135 -5.85 2.24 9.82
CA LEU A 135 -4.80 2.77 10.69
C LEU A 135 -4.87 4.28 10.79
N GLU A 136 -5.12 4.80 11.98
CA GLU A 136 -4.88 6.20 12.30
C GLU A 136 -3.42 6.37 12.70
N THR A 137 -2.69 7.26 12.02
CA THR A 137 -1.24 7.39 12.24
C THR A 137 -0.84 8.66 12.98
N GLN A 138 -1.78 9.55 13.27
CA GLN A 138 -1.50 10.76 14.02
C GLN A 138 -1.22 10.42 15.48
N ASN A 139 -0.05 10.78 15.97
CA ASN A 139 0.42 10.48 17.32
C ASN A 139 0.48 8.98 17.66
N VAL A 140 0.60 8.12 16.64
CA VAL A 140 0.75 6.67 16.81
C VAL A 140 2.12 6.25 16.27
N GLU A 141 2.85 5.48 17.07
CA GLU A 141 4.14 4.92 16.67
C GLU A 141 4.00 3.93 15.51
N VAL A 142 4.99 3.91 14.64
CA VAL A 142 5.01 3.04 13.45
C VAL A 142 4.88 1.56 13.82
N ASP A 143 5.55 1.15 14.89
CA ASP A 143 5.50 -0.23 15.39
C ASP A 143 4.11 -0.64 15.85
N ASN A 144 3.36 0.27 16.48
CA ASN A 144 1.98 0.02 16.89
C ASN A 144 1.06 -0.14 15.67
N CYS A 145 1.28 0.65 14.61
CA CYS A 145 0.56 0.48 13.35
C CYS A 145 0.84 -0.88 12.71
N ALA A 146 2.11 -1.29 12.65
CA ALA A 146 2.49 -2.60 12.11
C ALA A 146 1.92 -3.75 12.97
N HIS A 147 1.91 -3.60 14.29
CA HIS A 147 1.34 -4.58 15.21
C HIS A 147 -0.17 -4.76 15.02
N GLN A 148 -0.92 -3.69 14.77
CA GLN A 148 -2.36 -3.79 14.45
C GLN A 148 -2.61 -4.64 13.20
N VAL A 149 -1.75 -4.52 12.18
CA VAL A 149 -1.85 -5.36 10.98
C VAL A 149 -1.57 -6.83 11.33
N LEU A 150 -0.53 -7.12 12.13
CA LEU A 150 -0.21 -8.49 12.56
C LEU A 150 -1.37 -9.12 13.33
N LEU A 151 -1.96 -8.42 14.29
CA LEU A 151 -3.11 -8.91 15.06
C LEU A 151 -4.30 -9.27 14.14
N LYS A 152 -4.52 -8.47 13.09
CA LYS A 152 -5.55 -8.80 12.11
C LYS A 152 -5.20 -10.07 11.31
N LEU A 153 -3.96 -10.22 10.86
CA LEU A 153 -3.51 -11.41 10.14
C LEU A 153 -3.62 -12.67 11.01
N GLU A 154 -3.25 -12.59 12.29
CA GLU A 154 -3.41 -13.67 13.27
C GLU A 154 -4.89 -14.01 13.48
N SER A 155 -5.74 -13.00 13.67
CA SER A 155 -7.19 -13.22 13.86
C SER A 155 -7.88 -13.92 12.69
N LEU A 156 -7.30 -13.80 11.50
CA LEU A 156 -7.75 -14.46 10.27
C LEU A 156 -7.06 -15.82 10.02
N GLY A 157 -6.14 -16.23 10.90
CA GLY A 157 -5.38 -17.48 10.76
C GLY A 157 -4.39 -17.47 9.58
N LEU A 158 -3.99 -16.27 9.13
CA LEU A 158 -3.08 -16.12 7.99
C LEU A 158 -1.60 -16.22 8.37
N ILE A 159 -1.29 -15.97 9.62
CA ILE A 159 0.03 -16.15 10.24
C ILE A 159 -0.16 -16.89 11.57
N GLY A 160 0.89 -17.57 12.04
CA GLY A 160 0.88 -18.22 13.36
C GLY A 160 1.03 -17.20 14.48
N ALA A 161 0.53 -17.56 15.68
CA ALA A 161 0.78 -16.82 16.91
C ALA A 161 2.20 -17.07 17.41
#